data_8483ba0d494566c25feda9b8e2820566
#
_entry.id   8483ba0d494566c25feda9b8e2820566
#
_cell.length_a   1.000
_cell.length_b   1.000
_cell.length_c   1.000
_cell.angle_alpha   90.00
_cell.angle_beta   90.00
_cell.angle_gamma   90.00
#
_symmetry.space_group_name_H-M   'P 1'
#
loop_
_entity.id
_entity.type
_entity.pdbx_description
1 polymer ?
#
loop_
_entity_poly.entity_id
_entity_poly.type
_entity_poly.pdbx_seq_one_letter_code
_entity_poly.pdbx_strand_id
1 'polypeptide(L)'
;MFAENSTNHLKTIIFGAGCFWSVEKKFQESYGVVNVESGYADGKNIKPVYKEIIKRENRFNPNNFAEVVRVTYNSNQTDFESLVKIFFEMHDPTQINRQGNDIGTQYRSLILANTIDEINISEGVKKNYQNLLSKKGYGPISTDIKKYTNFYLAEDYHQDYLVKNPNGYCPDNSTGIIFSKETEDLVDNKDLTSGKKILVLDAEDCPYCFKLRKEVLNSYEGSIELFFRTSNELDGLDLKTPTWATPTIYFLENGKEISAHQGYLAKDKFYELLGKFKLGKTEAYNVAFNQGTDPTYCKEYELF
;
A
#
# COMPACT_ATOMS: atom_id res chain seq x y z
N MET A 1 35.43 -4.43 -12.36
CA MET A 1 34.72 -5.55 -11.72
C MET A 1 33.78 -4.96 -10.67
N PHE A 2 32.71 -4.27 -11.11
CA PHE A 2 31.61 -3.76 -10.28
C PHE A 2 30.38 -3.54 -11.17
N ALA A 3 29.69 -4.65 -11.47
CA ALA A 3 28.37 -4.60 -12.11
C ALA A 3 27.62 -5.94 -11.86
N GLU A 4 27.36 -6.23 -10.60
CA GLU A 4 26.44 -7.30 -10.20
C GLU A 4 25.82 -6.89 -8.86
N ASN A 5 24.61 -6.26 -8.90
CA ASN A 5 23.63 -6.27 -7.82
C ASN A 5 22.40 -5.38 -8.07
N SER A 6 22.10 -4.95 -9.31
CA SER A 6 20.96 -4.03 -9.55
C SER A 6 19.63 -4.73 -9.86
N THR A 7 19.59 -6.06 -10.02
CA THR A 7 18.39 -6.81 -10.43
C THR A 7 17.66 -7.53 -9.29
N ASN A 8 18.21 -7.54 -8.08
CA ASN A 8 17.67 -8.35 -6.98
C ASN A 8 16.47 -7.73 -6.24
N HIS A 9 16.06 -6.51 -6.63
CA HIS A 9 14.96 -5.80 -5.97
C HIS A 9 13.69 -5.71 -6.81
N LEU A 10 13.72 -6.17 -8.06
CA LEU A 10 12.53 -6.21 -8.91
C LEU A 10 11.77 -7.51 -8.67
N LYS A 11 10.51 -7.38 -8.31
CA LYS A 11 9.58 -8.48 -8.11
C LYS A 11 8.38 -8.31 -9.02
N THR A 12 7.65 -9.41 -9.26
CA THR A 12 6.45 -9.40 -10.10
C THR A 12 5.27 -10.02 -9.39
N ILE A 13 4.07 -9.55 -9.72
CA ILE A 13 2.79 -10.09 -9.28
C ILE A 13 1.77 -9.95 -10.41
N ILE A 14 0.74 -10.81 -10.44
CA ILE A 14 -0.32 -10.72 -11.44
C ILE A 14 -1.66 -10.47 -10.77
N PHE A 15 -2.38 -9.45 -11.26
CA PHE A 15 -3.68 -9.03 -10.79
C PHE A 15 -4.72 -9.03 -11.90
N GLY A 16 -5.91 -9.54 -11.61
CA GLY A 16 -7.12 -9.40 -12.44
C GLY A 16 -8.22 -8.71 -11.64
N ALA A 17 -8.70 -7.56 -12.13
CA ALA A 17 -9.71 -6.74 -11.46
C ALA A 17 -10.72 -6.12 -12.44
N GLY A 18 -11.17 -6.90 -13.42
CA GLY A 18 -12.02 -6.42 -14.51
C GLY A 18 -11.23 -6.08 -15.78
N CYS A 19 -11.64 -5.02 -16.49
CA CYS A 19 -10.94 -4.56 -17.69
C CYS A 19 -9.49 -4.18 -17.37
N PHE A 20 -8.53 -4.84 -18.00
CA PHE A 20 -7.10 -4.65 -17.72
C PHE A 20 -6.58 -3.24 -18.06
N TRP A 21 -7.24 -2.45 -18.91
CA TRP A 21 -6.83 -1.07 -19.21
C TRP A 21 -6.88 -0.16 -17.97
N SER A 22 -7.96 -0.25 -17.18
CA SER A 22 -8.10 0.51 -15.93
C SER A 22 -7.12 0.02 -14.88
N VAL A 23 -6.92 -1.30 -14.79
CA VAL A 23 -5.98 -1.93 -13.85
C VAL A 23 -4.54 -1.55 -14.18
N GLU A 24 -4.15 -1.60 -15.47
CA GLU A 24 -2.83 -1.19 -15.95
C GLU A 24 -2.54 0.25 -15.54
N LYS A 25 -3.42 1.20 -15.88
CA LYS A 25 -3.27 2.61 -15.55
C LYS A 25 -3.09 2.83 -14.05
N LYS A 26 -3.93 2.22 -13.23
CA LYS A 26 -3.89 2.39 -11.77
C LYS A 26 -2.57 1.94 -11.17
N PHE A 27 -2.04 0.80 -11.62
CA PHE A 27 -0.73 0.34 -11.13
C PHE A 27 0.44 1.12 -11.72
N GLN A 28 0.34 1.64 -12.96
CA GLN A 28 1.37 2.53 -13.52
C GLN A 28 1.53 3.81 -12.70
N GLU A 29 0.46 4.31 -12.11
CA GLU A 29 0.45 5.49 -11.24
C GLU A 29 0.87 5.19 -9.79
N SER A 30 1.07 3.91 -9.43
CA SER A 30 1.37 3.50 -8.07
C SER A 30 2.87 3.61 -7.76
N TYR A 31 3.18 4.14 -6.58
CA TYR A 31 4.57 4.34 -6.14
C TYR A 31 5.35 3.03 -6.08
N GLY A 32 6.57 3.04 -6.58
CA GLY A 32 7.46 1.87 -6.60
C GLY A 32 7.17 0.84 -7.68
N VAL A 33 6.11 1.02 -8.49
CA VAL A 33 5.85 0.23 -9.68
C VAL A 33 6.77 0.70 -10.81
N VAL A 34 7.43 -0.25 -11.47
CA VAL A 34 8.44 0.00 -12.52
C VAL A 34 7.88 -0.28 -13.91
N ASN A 35 7.04 -1.30 -14.02
CA ASN A 35 6.42 -1.70 -15.29
C ASN A 35 5.11 -2.42 -15.04
N VAL A 36 4.15 -2.24 -15.95
CA VAL A 36 2.87 -2.95 -15.96
C VAL A 36 2.60 -3.43 -17.38
N GLU A 37 2.21 -4.68 -17.52
CA GLU A 37 1.94 -5.30 -18.81
C GLU A 37 0.55 -5.95 -18.78
N SER A 38 -0.32 -5.54 -19.68
CA SER A 38 -1.63 -6.17 -19.88
C SER A 38 -1.48 -7.56 -20.49
N GLY A 39 -2.25 -8.53 -20.01
CA GLY A 39 -2.14 -9.92 -20.46
C GLY A 39 -3.33 -10.79 -20.08
N TYR A 40 -3.16 -12.08 -20.30
CA TYR A 40 -4.15 -13.13 -20.07
C TYR A 40 -3.54 -14.22 -19.18
N ALA A 41 -4.29 -14.63 -18.15
CA ALA A 41 -3.81 -15.65 -17.22
C ALA A 41 -4.92 -16.57 -16.71
N ASP A 42 -4.53 -17.64 -16.03
CA ASP A 42 -5.42 -18.57 -15.32
C ASP A 42 -6.49 -19.19 -16.21
N GLY A 43 -6.17 -19.46 -17.46
CA GLY A 43 -7.03 -20.15 -18.40
C GLY A 43 -6.37 -21.41 -18.96
N LYS A 44 -7.18 -22.24 -19.61
CA LYS A 44 -6.71 -23.48 -20.30
C LYS A 44 -7.67 -23.86 -21.43
N ASN A 45 -7.11 -24.60 -22.42
CA ASN A 45 -7.88 -25.15 -23.55
C ASN A 45 -8.53 -24.09 -24.46
N ILE A 46 -8.14 -22.82 -24.34
CA ILE A 46 -8.53 -21.69 -25.17
C ILE A 46 -7.25 -21.02 -25.63
N LYS A 47 -7.23 -20.49 -26.85
CA LYS A 47 -6.10 -19.70 -27.31
C LYS A 47 -6.09 -18.36 -26.56
N PRO A 48 -4.96 -17.96 -25.91
CA PRO A 48 -4.89 -16.73 -25.12
C PRO A 48 -4.69 -15.51 -26.02
N VAL A 49 -5.71 -15.18 -26.79
CA VAL A 49 -5.81 -13.98 -27.64
C VAL A 49 -7.20 -13.35 -27.48
N TYR A 50 -7.29 -12.04 -27.55
CA TYR A 50 -8.50 -11.28 -27.28
C TYR A 50 -9.74 -11.83 -27.99
N LYS A 51 -9.64 -12.06 -29.30
CA LYS A 51 -10.77 -12.56 -30.12
C LYS A 51 -11.35 -13.88 -29.66
N GLU A 52 -10.56 -14.75 -29.03
CA GLU A 52 -11.02 -16.02 -28.50
C GLU A 52 -11.64 -15.84 -27.10
N ILE A 53 -11.00 -15.02 -26.26
CA ILE A 53 -11.40 -14.80 -24.87
C ILE A 53 -12.77 -14.14 -24.78
N ILE A 54 -13.08 -13.18 -25.66
CA ILE A 54 -14.35 -12.44 -25.67
C ILE A 54 -15.50 -13.15 -26.36
N LYS A 55 -15.29 -14.33 -26.96
CA LYS A 55 -16.35 -15.06 -27.62
C LYS A 55 -17.51 -15.33 -26.66
N ARG A 56 -18.74 -15.24 -27.17
CA ARG A 56 -19.96 -15.45 -26.38
C ARG A 56 -19.97 -16.81 -25.67
N GLU A 57 -19.46 -17.87 -26.32
CA GLU A 57 -19.32 -19.21 -25.76
C GLU A 57 -18.34 -19.29 -24.59
N ASN A 58 -17.34 -18.38 -24.54
CA ASN A 58 -16.34 -18.32 -23.48
C ASN A 58 -16.74 -17.38 -22.32
N ARG A 59 -17.80 -16.60 -22.47
CA ARG A 59 -18.20 -15.59 -21.48
C ARG A 59 -18.36 -16.13 -20.06
N PHE A 60 -18.88 -17.34 -19.90
CA PHE A 60 -19.05 -18.01 -18.62
C PHE A 60 -18.31 -19.34 -18.53
N ASN A 61 -17.36 -19.57 -19.42
CA ASN A 61 -16.52 -20.76 -19.41
C ASN A 61 -15.51 -20.65 -18.25
N PRO A 62 -15.49 -21.60 -17.30
CA PRO A 62 -14.57 -21.58 -16.17
C PRO A 62 -13.10 -21.76 -16.58
N ASN A 63 -12.86 -22.25 -17.81
CA ASN A 63 -11.52 -22.39 -18.36
C ASN A 63 -11.06 -21.16 -19.17
N ASN A 64 -11.89 -20.10 -19.25
CA ASN A 64 -11.51 -18.88 -19.95
C ASN A 64 -10.38 -18.16 -19.22
N PHE A 65 -9.51 -17.52 -19.98
CA PHE A 65 -8.48 -16.67 -19.42
C PHE A 65 -9.08 -15.42 -18.79
N ALA A 66 -8.50 -14.98 -17.66
CA ALA A 66 -8.79 -13.66 -17.11
C ALA A 66 -7.96 -12.60 -17.85
N GLU A 67 -8.53 -11.43 -18.02
CA GLU A 67 -7.78 -10.20 -18.26
C GLU A 67 -7.05 -9.83 -16.99
N VAL A 68 -5.72 -9.69 -17.11
CA VAL A 68 -4.85 -9.44 -15.96
C VAL A 68 -3.76 -8.44 -16.33
N VAL A 69 -3.11 -7.89 -15.31
CA VAL A 69 -1.86 -7.16 -15.48
C VAL A 69 -0.73 -7.87 -14.72
N ARG A 70 0.46 -7.89 -15.33
CA ARG A 70 1.70 -8.25 -14.65
C ARG A 70 2.37 -6.97 -14.17
N VAL A 71 2.42 -6.78 -12.86
CA VAL A 71 3.03 -5.63 -12.21
C VAL A 71 4.45 -5.99 -11.81
N THR A 72 5.42 -5.23 -12.28
CA THR A 72 6.83 -5.28 -11.85
C THR A 72 7.09 -4.11 -10.91
N TYR A 73 7.56 -4.37 -9.72
CA TYR A 73 7.78 -3.36 -8.70
C TYR A 73 9.16 -3.46 -8.04
N ASN A 74 9.66 -2.34 -7.52
CA ASN A 74 10.89 -2.26 -6.77
C ASN A 74 10.61 -2.47 -5.27
N SER A 75 11.03 -3.62 -4.73
CA SER A 75 10.81 -3.97 -3.32
C SER A 75 11.57 -3.10 -2.30
N ASN A 76 12.43 -2.17 -2.76
CA ASN A 76 13.02 -1.14 -1.92
C ASN A 76 12.14 0.12 -1.81
N GLN A 77 11.14 0.27 -2.65
CA GLN A 77 10.28 1.45 -2.72
C GLN A 77 8.85 1.14 -2.25
N THR A 78 8.31 0.00 -2.63
CA THR A 78 6.99 -0.47 -2.21
C THR A 78 7.05 -1.94 -1.83
N ASP A 79 6.11 -2.41 -1.04
CA ASP A 79 6.01 -3.80 -0.65
C ASP A 79 4.82 -4.51 -1.32
N PHE A 80 4.83 -5.82 -1.23
CA PHE A 80 3.79 -6.68 -1.81
C PHE A 80 2.41 -6.42 -1.18
N GLU A 81 2.36 -6.21 0.14
CA GLU A 81 1.10 -5.99 0.86
C GLU A 81 0.42 -4.69 0.42
N SER A 82 1.19 -3.61 0.24
CA SER A 82 0.69 -2.32 -0.26
C SER A 82 0.05 -2.45 -1.65
N LEU A 83 0.67 -3.22 -2.56
CA LEU A 83 0.09 -3.47 -3.89
C LEU A 83 -1.20 -4.29 -3.81
N VAL A 84 -1.30 -5.25 -2.88
CA VAL A 84 -2.53 -6.03 -2.66
C VAL A 84 -3.64 -5.14 -2.06
N LYS A 85 -3.31 -4.17 -1.21
CA LYS A 85 -4.28 -3.18 -0.71
C LYS A 85 -4.84 -2.33 -1.86
N ILE A 86 -3.97 -1.76 -2.70
CA ILE A 86 -4.37 -1.02 -3.91
C ILE A 86 -5.29 -1.87 -4.80
N PHE A 87 -4.96 -3.15 -5.01
CA PHE A 87 -5.79 -4.07 -5.77
C PHE A 87 -7.21 -4.19 -5.23
N PHE A 88 -7.39 -4.37 -3.91
CA PHE A 88 -8.72 -4.47 -3.31
C PHE A 88 -9.50 -3.14 -3.34
N GLU A 89 -8.81 -2.02 -3.23
CA GLU A 89 -9.44 -0.68 -3.23
C GLU A 89 -9.91 -0.22 -4.61
N MET A 90 -9.25 -0.69 -5.69
CA MET A 90 -9.49 -0.20 -7.04
C MET A 90 -10.73 -0.79 -7.74
N HIS A 91 -11.35 -1.84 -7.20
CA HIS A 91 -12.49 -2.52 -7.81
C HIS A 91 -13.47 -3.04 -6.75
N ASP A 92 -14.62 -3.56 -7.16
CA ASP A 92 -15.55 -4.26 -6.28
C ASP A 92 -15.22 -5.78 -6.26
N PRO A 93 -14.49 -6.28 -5.25
CA PRO A 93 -14.08 -7.68 -5.21
C PRO A 93 -15.21 -8.64 -4.84
N THR A 94 -16.43 -8.15 -4.56
CA THR A 94 -17.60 -8.98 -4.26
C THR A 94 -18.31 -9.47 -5.52
N GLN A 95 -18.00 -8.86 -6.68
CA GLN A 95 -18.64 -9.21 -7.95
C GLN A 95 -18.03 -10.49 -8.55
N ILE A 96 -18.90 -11.46 -8.84
CA ILE A 96 -18.49 -12.75 -9.40
C ILE A 96 -18.48 -12.67 -10.93
N ASN A 97 -17.34 -12.97 -11.56
CA ASN A 97 -17.18 -12.98 -13.01
C ASN A 97 -17.69 -11.72 -13.71
N ARG A 98 -17.48 -10.57 -13.08
CA ARG A 98 -17.80 -9.25 -13.65
C ARG A 98 -17.13 -8.13 -12.88
N GLN A 99 -17.04 -6.95 -13.50
CA GLN A 99 -16.81 -5.67 -12.85
C GLN A 99 -17.69 -4.61 -13.50
N GLY A 100 -18.64 -4.07 -12.74
CA GLY A 100 -19.60 -3.10 -13.28
C GLY A 100 -20.36 -3.64 -14.50
N ASN A 101 -20.19 -3.00 -15.65
CA ASN A 101 -20.81 -3.38 -16.91
C ASN A 101 -20.07 -4.50 -17.68
N ASP A 102 -18.83 -4.77 -17.30
CA ASP A 102 -18.00 -5.80 -17.91
C ASP A 102 -18.37 -7.18 -17.32
N ILE A 103 -19.07 -7.99 -18.10
CA ILE A 103 -19.64 -9.27 -17.63
C ILE A 103 -19.01 -10.44 -18.38
N GLY A 104 -18.37 -11.34 -17.63
CA GLY A 104 -17.74 -12.56 -18.14
C GLY A 104 -16.60 -13.02 -17.22
N THR A 105 -16.24 -14.31 -17.33
CA THR A 105 -15.17 -14.92 -16.54
C THR A 105 -13.80 -14.26 -16.77
N GLN A 106 -13.60 -13.60 -17.91
CA GLN A 106 -12.39 -12.81 -18.18
C GLN A 106 -12.23 -11.61 -17.25
N TYR A 107 -13.29 -11.12 -16.62
CA TYR A 107 -13.28 -9.98 -15.72
C TYR A 107 -13.33 -10.35 -14.23
N ARG A 108 -13.02 -11.62 -13.91
CA ARG A 108 -13.00 -12.09 -12.52
C ARG A 108 -11.91 -11.45 -11.70
N SER A 109 -12.17 -11.26 -10.41
CA SER A 109 -11.19 -10.81 -9.44
C SER A 109 -10.20 -11.94 -9.11
N LEU A 110 -8.88 -11.67 -9.27
CA LEU A 110 -7.84 -12.71 -9.24
C LEU A 110 -6.50 -12.15 -8.78
N ILE A 111 -5.81 -12.88 -7.90
CA ILE A 111 -4.40 -12.68 -7.56
C ILE A 111 -3.64 -13.97 -7.86
N LEU A 112 -2.58 -13.88 -8.69
CA LEU A 112 -1.65 -14.99 -8.92
C LEU A 112 -0.30 -14.67 -8.28
N ALA A 113 -0.03 -15.32 -7.16
CA ALA A 113 1.16 -15.14 -6.34
C ALA A 113 2.26 -16.14 -6.68
N ASN A 114 3.53 -15.77 -6.52
CA ASN A 114 4.67 -16.63 -6.83
C ASN A 114 5.05 -17.57 -5.69
N THR A 115 4.78 -17.14 -4.45
CA THR A 115 5.17 -17.87 -3.23
C THR A 115 3.99 -18.13 -2.31
N ILE A 116 4.16 -19.05 -1.37
CA ILE A 116 3.15 -19.31 -0.32
C ILE A 116 3.01 -18.11 0.63
N ASP A 117 4.09 -17.40 0.90
CA ASP A 117 4.07 -16.22 1.76
C ASP A 117 3.25 -15.09 1.13
N GLU A 118 3.38 -14.88 -0.20
CA GLU A 118 2.55 -13.92 -0.93
C GLU A 118 1.06 -14.33 -0.92
N ILE A 119 0.74 -15.62 -1.00
CA ILE A 119 -0.64 -16.12 -0.82
C ILE A 119 -1.15 -15.78 0.58
N ASN A 120 -0.36 -16.06 1.62
CA ASN A 120 -0.75 -15.81 3.01
C ASN A 120 -0.96 -14.31 3.28
N ILE A 121 -0.09 -13.45 2.76
CA ILE A 121 -0.25 -11.98 2.84
C ILE A 121 -1.54 -11.56 2.13
N SER A 122 -1.77 -12.04 0.90
CA SER A 122 -2.98 -11.71 0.13
C SER A 122 -4.27 -12.12 0.85
N GLU A 123 -4.30 -13.32 1.45
CA GLU A 123 -5.46 -13.78 2.24
C GLU A 123 -5.65 -12.96 3.53
N GLY A 124 -4.56 -12.51 4.16
CA GLY A 124 -4.60 -11.61 5.31
C GLY A 124 -5.23 -10.25 4.93
N VAL A 125 -4.76 -9.63 3.85
CA VAL A 125 -5.32 -8.38 3.33
C VAL A 125 -6.78 -8.56 2.91
N LYS A 126 -7.11 -9.64 2.19
CA LYS A 126 -8.49 -9.99 1.82
C LYS A 126 -9.41 -10.07 3.03
N LYS A 127 -8.99 -10.74 4.10
CA LYS A 127 -9.76 -10.86 5.35
C LYS A 127 -10.00 -9.49 5.98
N ASN A 128 -8.98 -8.62 6.01
CA ASN A 128 -9.10 -7.28 6.56
C ASN A 128 -10.07 -6.44 5.72
N TYR A 129 -9.92 -6.47 4.39
CA TYR A 129 -10.83 -5.74 3.49
C TYR A 129 -12.28 -6.27 3.56
N GLN A 130 -12.46 -7.60 3.74
CA GLN A 130 -13.79 -8.17 3.97
C GLN A 130 -14.47 -7.58 5.21
N ASN A 131 -13.72 -7.37 6.29
CA ASN A 131 -14.26 -6.75 7.50
C ASN A 131 -14.76 -5.33 7.23
N LEU A 132 -14.00 -4.55 6.44
CA LEU A 132 -14.38 -3.20 6.03
C LEU A 132 -15.65 -3.20 5.16
N LEU A 133 -15.68 -4.06 4.16
CA LEU A 133 -16.82 -4.25 3.26
C LEU A 133 -18.09 -4.66 4.02
N SER A 134 -17.96 -5.60 4.96
CA SER A 134 -19.10 -6.11 5.75
C SER A 134 -19.77 -5.02 6.59
N LYS A 135 -18.97 -4.10 7.17
CA LYS A 135 -19.49 -2.95 7.91
C LYS A 135 -20.31 -2.00 7.05
N LYS A 136 -20.06 -1.96 5.75
CA LYS A 136 -20.78 -1.14 4.75
C LYS A 136 -21.88 -1.92 4.03
N GLY A 137 -22.17 -3.17 4.43
CA GLY A 137 -23.26 -3.99 3.89
C GLY A 137 -22.92 -4.71 2.58
N TYR A 138 -21.64 -4.76 2.18
CA TYR A 138 -21.22 -5.54 1.02
C TYR A 138 -21.21 -7.04 1.32
N GLY A 139 -21.36 -7.84 0.27
CA GLY A 139 -21.28 -9.29 0.32
C GLY A 139 -19.86 -9.84 0.50
N PRO A 140 -19.71 -11.16 0.42
CA PRO A 140 -18.40 -11.80 0.52
C PRO A 140 -17.51 -11.49 -0.68
N ILE A 141 -16.21 -11.34 -0.42
CA ILE A 141 -15.20 -11.19 -1.48
C ILE A 141 -15.09 -12.47 -2.30
N SER A 142 -15.18 -12.33 -3.62
CA SER A 142 -15.10 -13.41 -4.60
C SER A 142 -13.71 -13.61 -5.21
N THR A 143 -12.73 -12.80 -4.81
CA THR A 143 -11.35 -12.86 -5.34
C THR A 143 -10.73 -14.24 -5.17
N ASP A 144 -10.29 -14.85 -6.27
CA ASP A 144 -9.45 -16.04 -6.26
C ASP A 144 -8.00 -15.65 -5.95
N ILE A 145 -7.40 -16.27 -4.93
CA ILE A 145 -5.97 -16.13 -4.60
C ILE A 145 -5.33 -17.49 -4.75
N LYS A 146 -4.39 -17.60 -5.68
CA LYS A 146 -3.75 -18.88 -5.98
C LYS A 146 -2.32 -18.72 -6.50
N LYS A 147 -1.61 -19.82 -6.54
CA LYS A 147 -0.25 -19.84 -7.10
C LYS A 147 -0.28 -19.51 -8.59
N TYR A 148 0.70 -18.74 -9.03
CA TYR A 148 0.95 -18.45 -10.44
C TYR A 148 0.94 -19.71 -11.32
N THR A 149 0.24 -19.64 -12.43
CA THR A 149 0.13 -20.77 -13.38
C THR A 149 0.70 -20.42 -14.74
N ASN A 150 0.17 -19.38 -15.37
CA ASN A 150 0.56 -18.93 -16.70
C ASN A 150 0.30 -17.43 -16.87
N PHE A 151 0.99 -16.81 -17.81
CA PHE A 151 0.74 -15.46 -18.27
C PHE A 151 1.09 -15.38 -19.75
N TYR A 152 0.22 -14.79 -20.52
CA TYR A 152 0.39 -14.50 -21.94
C TYR A 152 0.20 -13.01 -22.16
N LEU A 153 1.21 -12.36 -22.73
CA LEU A 153 1.16 -10.94 -23.05
C LEU A 153 0.00 -10.68 -24.00
N ALA A 154 -0.81 -9.66 -23.72
CA ALA A 154 -1.85 -9.23 -24.63
C ALA A 154 -1.26 -8.49 -25.83
N GLU A 155 -2.05 -8.36 -26.88
CA GLU A 155 -1.65 -7.73 -28.13
C GLU A 155 -1.19 -6.27 -27.92
N ASP A 156 -0.27 -5.78 -28.73
CA ASP A 156 0.36 -4.43 -28.60
C ASP A 156 -0.63 -3.28 -28.50
N TYR A 157 -1.79 -3.40 -29.13
CA TYR A 157 -2.83 -2.37 -29.05
C TYR A 157 -3.55 -2.30 -27.70
N HIS A 158 -3.36 -3.28 -26.82
CA HIS A 158 -3.85 -3.27 -25.45
C HIS A 158 -2.85 -2.66 -24.46
N GLN A 159 -1.56 -2.67 -24.77
CA GLN A 159 -0.53 -2.12 -23.88
C GLN A 159 -0.62 -0.59 -23.84
N ASP A 160 -0.56 -0.02 -22.63
CA ASP A 160 -0.64 1.44 -22.41
C ASP A 160 -1.89 2.08 -23.05
N TYR A 161 -3.01 1.33 -23.09
CA TYR A 161 -4.18 1.75 -23.84
C TYR A 161 -4.69 3.12 -23.40
N LEU A 162 -4.84 3.37 -22.10
CA LEU A 162 -5.34 4.64 -21.58
C LEU A 162 -4.31 5.77 -21.61
N VAL A 163 -3.02 5.47 -21.70
CA VAL A 163 -1.97 6.47 -21.99
C VAL A 163 -2.09 6.93 -23.43
N LYS A 164 -2.28 5.98 -24.36
CA LYS A 164 -2.47 6.27 -25.80
C LYS A 164 -3.84 6.87 -26.13
N ASN A 165 -4.86 6.55 -25.31
CA ASN A 165 -6.25 6.97 -25.47
C ASN A 165 -6.80 7.56 -24.15
N PRO A 166 -6.46 8.80 -23.77
CA PRO A 166 -6.83 9.36 -22.47
C PRO A 166 -8.34 9.44 -22.20
N ASN A 167 -9.17 9.49 -23.26
CA ASN A 167 -10.64 9.45 -23.17
C ASN A 167 -11.22 8.05 -23.39
N GLY A 168 -10.38 7.00 -23.32
CA GLY A 168 -10.80 5.62 -23.48
C GLY A 168 -11.70 5.14 -22.33
N TYR A 169 -12.29 3.97 -22.49
CA TYR A 169 -13.13 3.35 -21.48
C TYR A 169 -12.33 3.03 -20.22
N CYS A 170 -12.65 3.72 -19.13
CA CYS A 170 -12.01 3.56 -17.82
C CYS A 170 -13.07 3.73 -16.73
N PRO A 171 -13.92 2.71 -16.47
CA PRO A 171 -14.94 2.81 -15.43
C PRO A 171 -14.28 2.75 -14.05
N ASP A 172 -14.73 3.63 -13.14
CA ASP A 172 -14.47 3.45 -11.72
C ASP A 172 -15.48 2.41 -11.19
N ASN A 173 -14.98 1.24 -10.87
CA ASN A 173 -15.75 0.14 -10.29
C ASN A 173 -15.39 -0.09 -8.82
N SER A 174 -14.68 0.84 -8.18
CA SER A 174 -14.30 0.74 -6.76
C SER A 174 -15.52 0.78 -5.84
N THR A 175 -15.38 0.19 -4.66
CA THR A 175 -16.39 0.30 -3.60
C THR A 175 -16.33 1.66 -2.89
N GLY A 176 -15.27 2.45 -3.12
CA GLY A 176 -14.97 3.67 -2.38
C GLY A 176 -14.47 3.43 -0.95
N ILE A 177 -14.28 2.18 -0.56
CA ILE A 177 -13.73 1.80 0.74
C ILE A 177 -12.21 1.71 0.62
N ILE A 178 -11.49 2.37 1.50
CA ILE A 178 -10.03 2.42 1.55
C ILE A 178 -9.55 1.94 2.92
N PHE A 179 -8.42 1.22 2.95
CA PHE A 179 -7.83 0.73 4.21
C PHE A 179 -7.50 1.86 5.18
N SER A 180 -7.01 3.00 4.69
CA SER A 180 -6.60 4.14 5.53
C SER A 180 -7.75 4.89 6.18
N LYS A 181 -8.96 4.89 5.59
CA LYS A 181 -10.12 5.64 6.14
C LYS A 181 -10.85 4.96 7.30
N GLU A 182 -10.66 3.66 7.51
CA GLU A 182 -11.38 2.93 8.57
C GLU A 182 -10.49 2.51 9.74
N THR A 183 -9.17 2.62 9.61
CA THR A 183 -8.28 2.56 10.78
C THR A 183 -8.42 3.81 11.65
N GLU A 184 -8.98 4.91 11.12
CA GLU A 184 -9.27 6.12 11.88
C GLU A 184 -10.28 5.91 13.03
N ASP A 185 -11.19 4.92 12.93
CA ASP A 185 -12.23 4.69 13.94
C ASP A 185 -11.88 3.62 15.00
N LEU A 186 -10.72 2.95 14.94
CA LEU A 186 -10.47 1.75 15.77
C LEU A 186 -9.06 1.63 16.36
N VAL A 187 -8.20 2.62 16.28
CA VAL A 187 -6.90 2.51 16.95
C VAL A 187 -7.08 2.79 18.45
N ASP A 188 -7.11 1.70 19.22
CA ASP A 188 -7.11 1.80 20.68
C ASP A 188 -5.72 2.21 21.17
N ASN A 189 -5.62 3.44 21.66
CA ASN A 189 -4.37 3.98 22.21
C ASN A 189 -4.16 3.63 23.70
N LYS A 190 -4.90 2.67 24.26
CA LYS A 190 -4.74 2.24 25.67
C LYS A 190 -3.31 1.86 25.99
N ASP A 191 -2.63 1.18 25.07
CA ASP A 191 -1.22 0.81 25.26
C ASP A 191 -0.29 2.02 25.36
N LEU A 192 -0.64 3.14 24.72
CA LEU A 192 0.09 4.41 24.78
C LEU A 192 -0.19 5.21 26.06
N THR A 193 -1.29 4.91 26.77
CA THR A 193 -1.72 5.67 27.95
C THR A 193 -1.12 5.16 29.26
N SER A 194 -0.24 4.14 29.23
CA SER A 194 0.41 3.58 30.43
C SER A 194 1.92 3.49 30.29
N GLY A 195 2.65 3.99 31.29
CA GLY A 195 4.11 3.96 31.35
C GLY A 195 4.80 4.81 30.29
N LYS A 196 6.09 4.51 30.03
CA LYS A 196 6.90 5.20 29.00
C LYS A 196 6.76 4.52 27.65
N LYS A 197 6.47 5.27 26.60
CA LYS A 197 6.31 4.79 25.23
C LYS A 197 6.99 5.72 24.24
N ILE A 198 7.35 5.18 23.08
CA ILE A 198 7.81 5.94 21.91
C ILE A 198 6.72 5.84 20.87
N LEU A 199 6.21 6.98 20.43
CA LEU A 199 5.25 7.07 19.32
C LEU A 199 5.93 7.76 18.13
N VAL A 200 5.87 7.14 16.98
CA VAL A 200 6.34 7.71 15.71
C VAL A 200 5.14 8.03 14.85
N LEU A 201 4.97 9.32 14.58
CA LEU A 201 4.00 9.79 13.59
C LEU A 201 4.55 9.58 12.21
N ASP A 202 3.85 8.83 11.40
CA ASP A 202 4.28 8.34 10.09
C ASP A 202 3.23 8.67 9.02
N ALA A 203 3.63 8.68 7.75
CA ALA A 203 2.74 8.83 6.60
C ALA A 203 3.20 7.94 5.45
N GLU A 204 2.26 7.45 4.64
CA GLU A 204 2.52 6.49 3.56
C GLU A 204 3.51 7.03 2.51
N ASP A 205 3.39 8.30 2.11
CA ASP A 205 4.23 8.92 1.07
C ASP A 205 5.37 9.78 1.64
N CYS A 206 5.92 9.40 2.79
CA CYS A 206 6.93 10.19 3.49
C CYS A 206 8.34 9.57 3.32
N PRO A 207 9.20 10.09 2.42
CA PRO A 207 10.54 9.56 2.21
C PRO A 207 11.43 9.59 3.47
N TYR A 208 11.24 10.61 4.32
CA TYR A 208 11.96 10.75 5.59
C TYR A 208 11.48 9.75 6.64
N CYS A 209 10.21 9.36 6.61
CA CYS A 209 9.66 8.31 7.46
C CYS A 209 10.28 6.96 7.12
N PHE A 210 10.33 6.63 5.83
CA PHE A 210 11.01 5.42 5.34
C PHE A 210 12.47 5.39 5.74
N LYS A 211 13.19 6.51 5.55
CA LYS A 211 14.60 6.63 5.93
C LYS A 211 14.81 6.43 7.43
N LEU A 212 13.97 7.06 8.27
CA LEU A 212 13.99 6.90 9.73
C LEU A 212 13.76 5.45 10.15
N ARG A 213 12.75 4.79 9.60
CA ARG A 213 12.49 3.36 9.86
C ARG A 213 13.70 2.51 9.52
N LYS A 214 14.22 2.63 8.30
CA LYS A 214 15.31 1.80 7.78
C LYS A 214 16.62 1.98 8.56
N GLU A 215 17.02 3.22 8.83
CA GLU A 215 18.35 3.53 9.38
C GLU A 215 18.39 3.51 10.91
N VAL A 216 17.25 3.72 11.57
CA VAL A 216 17.21 3.92 13.04
C VAL A 216 16.29 2.92 13.72
N LEU A 217 15.01 2.87 13.31
CA LEU A 217 13.98 2.21 14.12
C LEU A 217 13.92 0.69 13.91
N ASN A 218 14.22 0.16 12.71
CA ASN A 218 14.23 -1.27 12.44
C ASN A 218 15.29 -2.04 13.26
N SER A 219 16.32 -1.34 13.75
CA SER A 219 17.35 -1.90 14.62
C SER A 219 17.16 -1.55 16.11
N TYR A 220 15.97 -1.04 16.47
CA TYR A 220 15.67 -0.68 17.84
C TYR A 220 15.27 -1.93 18.66
N GLU A 221 16.05 -2.27 19.67
CA GLU A 221 15.82 -3.38 20.60
C GLU A 221 15.74 -2.87 22.06
N GLY A 222 15.18 -1.67 22.26
CA GLY A 222 15.08 -1.05 23.57
C GLY A 222 13.91 -1.59 24.41
N SER A 223 13.98 -1.37 25.74
CA SER A 223 12.93 -1.78 26.69
C SER A 223 11.66 -0.92 26.69
N ILE A 224 11.68 0.25 26.02
CA ILE A 224 10.50 1.09 25.86
C ILE A 224 9.83 0.71 24.53
N GLU A 225 8.57 0.35 24.57
CA GLU A 225 7.81 -0.05 23.40
C GLU A 225 7.68 1.10 22.39
N LEU A 226 7.77 0.79 21.10
CA LEU A 226 7.70 1.72 20.00
C LEU A 226 6.45 1.45 19.17
N PHE A 227 5.66 2.49 18.92
CA PHE A 227 4.40 2.45 18.19
C PHE A 227 4.47 3.38 16.98
N PHE A 228 3.76 3.03 15.92
CA PHE A 228 3.56 3.89 14.76
C PHE A 228 2.09 4.28 14.66
N ARG A 229 1.82 5.54 14.32
CA ARG A 229 0.47 6.09 14.09
C ARG A 229 0.51 7.09 12.94
N THR A 230 -0.63 7.26 12.29
CA THR A 230 -0.88 8.41 11.43
C THR A 230 -1.46 9.58 12.24
N SER A 231 -1.54 10.77 11.63
CA SER A 231 -2.06 11.97 12.31
C SER A 231 -3.51 11.84 12.81
N ASN A 232 -4.26 10.91 12.24
CA ASN A 232 -5.68 10.71 12.56
C ASN A 232 -5.91 9.62 13.63
N GLU A 233 -4.86 8.98 14.11
CA GLU A 233 -4.90 7.87 15.07
C GLU A 233 -4.43 8.27 16.48
N LEU A 234 -4.56 9.53 16.85
CA LEU A 234 -3.95 10.12 18.06
C LEU A 234 -4.94 10.38 19.20
N ASP A 235 -6.18 9.92 19.07
CA ASP A 235 -7.23 10.15 20.06
C ASP A 235 -6.85 9.64 21.45
N GLY A 236 -7.13 10.47 22.47
CA GLY A 236 -6.83 10.15 23.86
C GLY A 236 -5.39 10.44 24.30
N LEU A 237 -4.53 10.99 23.42
CA LEU A 237 -3.17 11.40 23.73
C LEU A 237 -3.08 12.91 23.97
N ASP A 238 -2.31 13.32 24.99
CA ASP A 238 -2.06 14.73 25.32
C ASP A 238 -0.74 15.18 24.65
N LEU A 239 -0.85 15.61 23.40
CA LEU A 239 0.27 16.02 22.55
C LEU A 239 0.34 17.56 22.46
N LYS A 240 1.54 18.12 22.57
CA LYS A 240 1.81 19.58 22.50
C LYS A 240 2.46 19.96 21.17
N THR A 241 3.29 19.06 20.63
CA THR A 241 3.96 19.28 19.34
C THR A 241 2.96 19.03 18.21
N PRO A 242 2.89 19.95 17.21
CA PRO A 242 1.96 19.81 16.10
C PRO A 242 2.08 18.48 15.35
N THR A 243 0.95 17.93 14.92
CA THR A 243 0.84 16.59 14.30
C THR A 243 0.82 16.62 12.77
N TRP A 244 1.03 17.77 12.15
CA TRP A 244 1.04 17.94 10.68
C TRP A 244 2.35 17.58 10.00
N ALA A 245 3.45 17.40 10.78
CA ALA A 245 4.76 17.08 10.22
C ALA A 245 5.11 15.60 10.43
N THR A 246 5.60 14.93 9.40
CA THR A 246 6.08 13.54 9.44
C THR A 246 7.50 13.42 8.88
N PRO A 247 8.33 12.55 9.48
CA PRO A 247 8.11 11.85 10.73
C PRO A 247 8.17 12.79 11.95
N THR A 248 7.38 12.49 12.99
CA THR A 248 7.55 13.09 14.32
C THR A 248 7.69 11.96 15.34
N ILE A 249 8.72 12.03 16.18
CA ILE A 249 8.96 11.06 17.24
C ILE A 249 8.53 11.70 18.56
N TYR A 250 7.53 11.13 19.22
CA TYR A 250 7.07 11.52 20.54
C TYR A 250 7.59 10.56 21.60
N PHE A 251 8.08 11.10 22.68
CA PHE A 251 8.38 10.37 23.92
C PHE A 251 7.26 10.64 24.91
N LEU A 252 6.45 9.61 25.16
CA LEU A 252 5.22 9.71 25.97
C LEU A 252 5.41 9.07 27.34
N GLU A 253 4.79 9.64 28.36
CA GLU A 253 4.60 9.01 29.66
C GLU A 253 3.12 9.11 30.06
N ASN A 254 2.48 7.94 30.24
CA ASN A 254 1.06 7.84 30.54
C ASN A 254 0.16 8.64 29.57
N GLY A 255 0.43 8.50 28.27
CA GLY A 255 -0.32 9.17 27.19
C GLY A 255 -0.01 10.65 26.99
N LYS A 256 0.91 11.25 27.79
CA LYS A 256 1.28 12.65 27.69
C LYS A 256 2.64 12.81 27.04
N GLU A 257 2.74 13.79 26.16
CA GLU A 257 4.03 14.18 25.58
C GLU A 257 4.97 14.73 26.64
N ILE A 258 6.13 14.10 26.77
CA ILE A 258 7.24 14.58 27.56
C ILE A 258 8.21 15.37 26.71
N SER A 259 8.50 14.88 25.50
CA SER A 259 9.27 15.59 24.48
C SER A 259 8.95 15.02 23.10
N ALA A 260 9.23 15.79 22.04
CA ALA A 260 9.10 15.34 20.66
C ALA A 260 10.23 15.86 19.78
N HIS A 261 10.45 15.18 18.65
CA HIS A 261 11.34 15.63 17.59
C HIS A 261 10.62 15.50 16.24
N GLN A 262 10.57 16.61 15.48
CA GLN A 262 10.01 16.63 14.14
C GLN A 262 11.09 16.48 13.08
N GLY A 263 10.82 15.68 12.06
CA GLY A 263 11.73 15.39 10.96
C GLY A 263 12.60 14.15 11.19
N TYR A 264 13.47 13.88 10.22
CA TYR A 264 14.43 12.78 10.29
C TYR A 264 15.41 12.98 11.45
N LEU A 265 15.66 11.91 12.19
CA LEU A 265 16.57 11.88 13.33
C LEU A 265 17.63 10.79 13.11
N ALA A 266 18.91 11.18 13.14
CA ALA A 266 20.02 10.23 13.02
C ALA A 266 20.10 9.30 14.25
N LYS A 267 20.66 8.11 14.07
CA LYS A 267 20.64 7.02 15.06
C LYS A 267 21.27 7.42 16.40
N ASP A 268 22.41 8.09 16.38
CA ASP A 268 23.11 8.59 17.57
C ASP A 268 22.23 9.58 18.35
N LYS A 269 21.59 10.49 17.64
CA LYS A 269 20.72 11.51 18.25
C LYS A 269 19.44 10.90 18.80
N PHE A 270 18.88 9.90 18.13
CA PHE A 270 17.72 9.15 18.64
C PHE A 270 18.04 8.49 19.99
N TYR A 271 19.18 7.81 20.10
CA TYR A 271 19.59 7.16 21.36
C TYR A 271 19.99 8.17 22.44
N GLU A 272 20.49 9.35 22.10
CA GLU A 272 20.71 10.45 23.06
C GLU A 272 19.40 10.90 23.69
N LEU A 273 18.37 11.21 22.85
CA LEU A 273 17.05 11.65 23.32
C LEU A 273 16.36 10.55 24.13
N LEU A 274 16.45 9.31 23.68
CA LEU A 274 15.92 8.16 24.41
C LEU A 274 16.58 7.99 25.76
N GLY A 275 17.89 8.19 25.87
CA GLY A 275 18.63 8.17 27.15
C GLY A 275 18.16 9.24 28.12
N LYS A 276 17.96 10.47 27.64
CA LYS A 276 17.40 11.57 28.44
C LYS A 276 15.99 11.25 28.94
N PHE A 277 15.15 10.72 28.05
CA PHE A 277 13.77 10.31 28.38
C PHE A 277 13.73 9.18 29.43
N LYS A 278 14.60 8.17 29.31
CA LYS A 278 14.72 7.09 30.29
C LYS A 278 15.05 7.61 31.69
N LEU A 279 15.94 8.60 31.78
CA LEU A 279 16.42 9.17 33.03
C LEU A 279 15.49 10.23 33.62
N GLY A 280 14.38 10.58 32.95
CA GLY A 280 13.47 11.64 33.39
C GLY A 280 14.11 13.04 33.32
N LYS A 281 15.20 13.21 32.57
CA LYS A 281 15.87 14.49 32.37
C LYS A 281 15.24 15.19 31.16
N THR A 282 14.14 15.88 31.39
CA THR A 282 13.46 16.68 30.37
C THR A 282 13.88 18.13 30.49
N GLU A 283 14.88 18.55 29.71
CA GLU A 283 14.89 19.95 29.27
C GLU A 283 13.94 20.02 28.07
N ALA A 284 12.98 20.96 28.14
CA ALA A 284 12.08 21.23 27.04
C ALA A 284 12.87 21.71 25.82
N TYR A 285 13.28 20.77 24.96
CA TYR A 285 13.81 21.11 23.65
C TYR A 285 12.62 21.27 22.69
N ASN A 286 11.99 22.44 22.74
CA ASN A 286 11.35 22.99 21.56
C ASN A 286 12.49 23.35 20.60
N VAL A 287 12.94 22.43 19.76
CA VAL A 287 13.76 22.77 18.62
C VAL A 287 12.87 23.48 17.63
N ALA A 288 12.72 24.80 17.84
CA ALA A 288 12.33 25.70 16.78
C ALA A 288 13.22 25.39 15.56
N PHE A 289 12.59 25.29 14.41
CA PHE A 289 13.21 25.25 13.09
C PHE A 289 14.52 26.06 13.10
N ASN A 290 15.65 25.39 13.13
CA ASN A 290 16.93 26.04 12.85
C ASN A 290 16.91 26.40 11.36
N GLN A 291 16.85 27.70 11.08
CA GLN A 291 16.98 28.30 9.77
C GLN A 291 18.25 27.74 9.12
N GLY A 292 18.09 26.83 8.14
CA GLY A 292 19.23 26.25 7.42
C GLY A 292 18.89 25.12 6.45
N THR A 293 17.66 24.67 6.40
CA THR A 293 17.19 23.78 5.33
C THR A 293 16.11 24.52 4.55
N ASP A 294 16.37 24.70 3.29
CA ASP A 294 15.59 25.41 2.27
C ASP A 294 14.08 25.11 2.37
N PRO A 295 13.22 26.12 2.63
CA PRO A 295 11.77 25.90 2.72
C PRO A 295 11.09 25.63 1.38
N THR A 296 11.84 25.56 0.28
CA THR A 296 11.28 25.39 -1.07
C THR A 296 10.80 23.97 -1.38
N TYR A 297 11.17 22.95 -0.58
CA TYR A 297 10.79 21.56 -0.87
C TYR A 297 9.38 21.15 -0.42
N CYS A 298 8.70 21.95 0.41
CA CYS A 298 7.32 21.68 0.84
C CYS A 298 6.25 22.50 0.09
N LYS A 299 6.63 23.35 -0.87
CA LYS A 299 5.69 24.22 -1.58
C LYS A 299 5.26 23.77 -2.97
N GLU A 300 5.78 22.65 -3.48
CA GLU A 300 5.47 22.20 -4.84
C GLU A 300 4.34 21.16 -4.95
N TYR A 301 3.63 20.82 -3.85
CA TYR A 301 2.51 19.88 -3.90
C TYR A 301 1.15 20.46 -3.47
N GLU A 302 1.00 21.80 -3.46
CA GLU A 302 -0.32 22.45 -3.26
C GLU A 302 -1.01 22.89 -4.57
N LEU A 303 -0.64 22.36 -5.72
CA LEU A 303 -1.38 22.59 -6.97
C LEU A 303 -1.34 21.32 -7.82
N PHE A 304 -2.36 20.46 -7.61
CA PHE A 304 -3.15 19.79 -8.67
C PHE A 304 -4.20 18.90 -8.05
#